data_55f00d5a4c16b34f4b666e67f80553bd
#
_entry.id   55f00d5a4c16b34f4b666e67f80553bd
#
_cell.length_a   1.000
_cell.length_b   1.000
_cell.length_c   1.000
_cell.angle_alpha   90.00
_cell.angle_beta   90.00
_cell.angle_gamma   90.00
#
_symmetry.space_group_name_H-M   'P 1'
#
loop_
_entity.id
_entity.type
_entity.pdbx_description
1 polymer ?
#
loop_
_entity_poly.entity_id
_entity_poly.type
_entity_poly.pdbx_seq_one_letter_code
_entity_poly.pdbx_strand_id
1 'polypeptide(L)'
;LTTCGFDFVLASLHNLAGMEDFYFLDYDRQDVNELLTRYFDEILEMVRWDGFDSLAHLTYPYRYITGDKGIPAQLYPDHGEVIDEILSLLVQNHKALELNTSGLRQKLGQTLPPPDVIRRFRQMGGKYVTIGSDAHRWGDIGAGVETGLSLLLQAGFDRFTIYVGREPVLLPIE
;
A
#
# COMPACT_ATOMS: atom_id res chain seq x y z
N LEU A 1 0.98 -16.60 -13.86
CA LEU A 1 2.07 -15.62 -13.89
C LEU A 1 3.38 -16.21 -14.47
N THR A 2 3.66 -17.49 -14.26
CA THR A 2 4.91 -18.15 -14.72
C THR A 2 5.06 -18.24 -16.26
N THR A 3 3.97 -18.08 -17.01
CA THR A 3 3.98 -18.11 -18.49
C THR A 3 4.20 -16.74 -19.14
N CYS A 4 4.07 -15.67 -18.37
CA CYS A 4 4.32 -14.29 -18.81
C CYS A 4 5.62 -13.83 -18.17
N GLY A 5 6.61 -13.43 -18.94
CA GLY A 5 7.91 -12.97 -18.45
C GLY A 5 7.85 -11.56 -17.86
N PHE A 6 7.04 -11.35 -16.81
CA PHE A 6 6.98 -10.07 -16.11
C PHE A 6 8.24 -9.85 -15.27
N ASP A 7 8.77 -8.65 -15.27
CA ASP A 7 9.85 -8.22 -14.38
C ASP A 7 9.36 -7.91 -12.97
N PHE A 8 8.07 -7.53 -12.83
CA PHE A 8 7.49 -7.09 -11.57
C PHE A 8 5.99 -7.37 -11.53
N VAL A 9 5.48 -7.83 -10.40
CA VAL A 9 4.06 -8.04 -10.13
C VAL A 9 3.65 -7.25 -8.89
N LEU A 10 2.80 -6.25 -9.09
CA LEU A 10 2.22 -5.42 -8.05
C LEU A 10 0.81 -5.94 -7.72
N ALA A 11 0.57 -6.34 -6.48
CA ALA A 11 -0.74 -6.78 -6.01
C ALA A 11 -1.53 -5.64 -5.39
N SER A 12 -2.77 -5.45 -5.82
CA SER A 12 -3.65 -4.38 -5.32
C SER A 12 -5.09 -4.87 -5.16
N LEU A 13 -5.81 -4.30 -4.21
CA LEU A 13 -7.23 -4.52 -3.98
C LEU A 13 -7.97 -3.19 -4.06
N HIS A 14 -8.90 -3.06 -5.02
CA HIS A 14 -9.69 -1.85 -5.26
C HIS A 14 -11.16 -1.99 -4.91
N ASN A 15 -11.65 -3.22 -4.78
CA ASN A 15 -13.02 -3.54 -4.42
C ASN A 15 -13.08 -4.86 -3.66
N LEU A 16 -14.05 -4.99 -2.79
CA LEU A 16 -14.35 -6.26 -2.12
C LEU A 16 -15.07 -7.22 -3.05
N ALA A 17 -14.97 -8.51 -2.78
CA ALA A 17 -15.68 -9.53 -3.53
C ALA A 17 -17.18 -9.24 -3.59
N GLY A 18 -17.70 -9.13 -4.82
CA GLY A 18 -19.12 -8.84 -5.07
C GLY A 18 -19.55 -7.38 -4.87
N MET A 19 -18.61 -6.47 -4.70
CA MET A 19 -18.88 -5.02 -4.56
C MET A 19 -18.20 -4.22 -5.68
N GLU A 20 -18.66 -3.00 -5.89
CA GLU A 20 -17.98 -2.02 -6.75
C GLU A 20 -16.70 -1.50 -6.10
N ASP A 21 -15.84 -0.84 -6.89
CA ASP A 21 -14.66 -0.13 -6.39
C ASP A 21 -15.06 0.87 -5.29
N PHE A 22 -14.19 1.02 -4.29
CA PHE A 22 -14.37 1.95 -3.18
C PHE A 22 -14.69 3.38 -3.63
N TYR A 23 -14.24 3.78 -4.82
CA TYR A 23 -14.58 5.06 -5.42
C TYR A 23 -16.08 5.26 -5.64
N PHE A 24 -16.82 4.20 -5.98
CA PHE A 24 -18.25 4.25 -6.32
C PHE A 24 -19.19 4.00 -5.15
N LEU A 25 -18.67 3.62 -3.97
CA LEU A 25 -19.50 3.24 -2.84
C LEU A 25 -20.28 4.44 -2.25
N ASP A 26 -21.52 4.17 -1.89
CA ASP A 26 -22.36 5.07 -1.10
C ASP A 26 -22.09 4.84 0.39
N TYR A 27 -21.19 5.64 0.95
CA TYR A 27 -20.75 5.52 2.35
C TYR A 27 -21.84 5.88 3.37
N ASP A 28 -22.92 6.58 2.98
CA ASP A 28 -24.06 6.85 3.86
C ASP A 28 -24.86 5.58 4.17
N ARG A 29 -24.65 4.51 3.39
CA ARG A 29 -25.32 3.21 3.52
C ARG A 29 -24.40 2.08 3.98
N GLN A 30 -23.14 2.37 4.28
CA GLN A 30 -22.15 1.37 4.65
C GLN A 30 -21.72 1.58 6.11
N ASP A 31 -21.53 0.47 6.83
CA ASP A 31 -20.71 0.50 8.04
C ASP A 31 -19.24 0.53 7.62
N VAL A 32 -18.60 1.69 7.81
CA VAL A 32 -17.21 1.92 7.39
C VAL A 32 -16.24 0.98 8.11
N ASN A 33 -16.48 0.67 9.38
CA ASN A 33 -15.60 -0.22 10.14
C ASN A 33 -15.72 -1.67 9.66
N GLU A 34 -16.92 -2.15 9.40
CA GLU A 34 -17.15 -3.47 8.80
C GLU A 34 -16.51 -3.54 7.39
N LEU A 35 -16.66 -2.49 6.59
CA LEU A 35 -16.09 -2.40 5.25
C LEU A 35 -14.55 -2.49 5.29
N LEU A 36 -13.91 -1.77 6.21
CA LEU A 36 -12.44 -1.79 6.38
C LEU A 36 -11.96 -3.13 6.96
N THR A 37 -12.70 -3.73 7.89
CA THR A 37 -12.38 -5.08 8.40
C THR A 37 -12.34 -6.09 7.25
N ARG A 38 -13.38 -6.14 6.42
CA ARG A 38 -13.42 -7.01 5.26
C ARG A 38 -12.29 -6.70 4.25
N TYR A 39 -11.96 -5.43 4.06
CA TYR A 39 -10.87 -5.03 3.18
C TYR A 39 -9.52 -5.61 3.64
N PHE A 40 -9.20 -5.47 4.93
CA PHE A 40 -7.94 -6.01 5.44
C PHE A 40 -7.92 -7.54 5.49
N ASP A 41 -9.06 -8.19 5.71
CA ASP A 41 -9.18 -9.64 5.61
C ASP A 41 -8.91 -10.13 4.18
N GLU A 42 -9.46 -9.48 3.15
CA GLU A 42 -9.19 -9.82 1.74
C GLU A 42 -7.74 -9.51 1.33
N ILE A 43 -7.13 -8.43 1.86
CA ILE A 43 -5.69 -8.17 1.69
C ILE A 43 -4.86 -9.29 2.33
N LEU A 44 -5.22 -9.75 3.52
CA LEU A 44 -4.53 -10.84 4.21
C LEU A 44 -4.56 -12.12 3.39
N GLU A 45 -5.71 -12.48 2.81
CA GLU A 45 -5.84 -13.63 1.91
C GLU A 45 -4.98 -13.46 0.64
N MET A 46 -4.95 -12.25 0.06
CA MET A 46 -4.09 -11.95 -1.09
C MET A 46 -2.60 -12.09 -0.73
N VAL A 47 -2.19 -11.66 0.45
CA VAL A 47 -0.80 -11.81 0.92
C VAL A 47 -0.44 -13.28 1.16
N ARG A 48 -1.37 -14.10 1.66
CA ARG A 48 -1.19 -15.55 1.81
C ARG A 48 -1.05 -16.28 0.48
N TRP A 49 -1.68 -15.78 -0.59
CA TRP A 49 -1.51 -16.31 -1.95
C TRP A 49 -0.08 -16.18 -2.48
N ASP A 50 0.67 -15.18 -2.05
CA ASP A 50 2.12 -14.99 -2.28
C ASP A 50 2.58 -14.86 -3.75
N GLY A 51 1.68 -14.74 -4.72
CA GLY A 51 1.99 -14.71 -6.16
C GLY A 51 2.53 -13.38 -6.71
N PHE A 52 2.91 -12.43 -5.88
CA PHE A 52 3.31 -11.06 -6.25
C PHE A 52 4.70 -10.70 -5.68
N ASP A 53 5.20 -9.50 -5.99
CA ASP A 53 6.49 -8.99 -5.54
C ASP A 53 6.34 -7.83 -4.54
N SER A 54 5.36 -6.95 -4.75
CA SER A 54 5.06 -5.82 -3.86
C SER A 54 3.57 -5.68 -3.63
N LEU A 55 3.18 -5.37 -2.39
CA LEU A 55 1.83 -5.01 -2.02
C LEU A 55 1.62 -3.52 -2.24
N ALA A 56 0.66 -3.18 -3.12
CA ALA A 56 0.31 -1.80 -3.46
C ALA A 56 -0.49 -1.12 -2.34
N HIS A 57 -0.33 0.20 -2.22
CA HIS A 57 -1.20 1.15 -1.50
C HIS A 57 -2.12 0.52 -0.42
N LEU A 58 -1.54 -0.16 0.57
CA LEU A 58 -2.22 -0.97 1.60
C LEU A 58 -3.47 -0.30 2.22
N THR A 59 -3.53 1.01 2.25
CA THR A 59 -4.65 1.78 2.84
C THR A 59 -5.53 2.46 1.79
N TYR A 60 -5.70 1.83 0.62
CA TYR A 60 -6.46 2.37 -0.51
C TYR A 60 -7.85 2.96 -0.17
N PRO A 61 -8.71 2.32 0.64
CA PRO A 61 -10.04 2.85 0.95
C PRO A 61 -10.02 4.20 1.67
N TYR A 62 -8.98 4.50 2.44
CA TYR A 62 -8.85 5.76 3.18
C TYR A 62 -8.82 6.98 2.25
N ARG A 63 -8.41 6.80 0.98
CA ARG A 63 -8.48 7.81 -0.07
C ARG A 63 -9.88 8.41 -0.18
N TYR A 64 -10.89 7.56 -0.17
CA TYR A 64 -12.29 7.94 -0.34
C TYR A 64 -12.98 8.19 1.00
N ILE A 65 -12.83 7.31 1.95
CA ILE A 65 -13.48 7.39 3.25
C ILE A 65 -13.04 8.66 3.99
N THR A 66 -11.77 8.77 4.28
CA THR A 66 -11.22 9.90 5.05
C THR A 66 -10.93 11.09 4.15
N GLY A 67 -10.34 10.87 2.98
CA GLY A 67 -9.95 11.94 2.07
C GLY A 67 -11.14 12.64 1.42
N ASP A 68 -11.97 11.93 0.68
CA ASP A 68 -13.06 12.55 -0.09
C ASP A 68 -14.31 12.83 0.73
N LYS A 69 -14.72 11.89 1.59
CA LYS A 69 -15.95 12.00 2.40
C LYS A 69 -15.71 12.63 3.76
N GLY A 70 -14.47 12.71 4.25
CA GLY A 70 -14.15 13.26 5.56
C GLY A 70 -14.66 12.41 6.72
N ILE A 71 -14.95 11.13 6.48
CA ILE A 71 -15.42 10.20 7.51
C ILE A 71 -14.21 9.78 8.35
N PRO A 72 -14.19 10.00 9.67
CA PRO A 72 -13.12 9.56 10.53
C PRO A 72 -12.98 8.03 10.50
N ALA A 73 -11.79 7.55 10.20
CA ALA A 73 -11.46 6.13 10.28
C ALA A 73 -10.01 6.01 10.79
N GLN A 74 -9.84 5.24 11.86
CA GLN A 74 -8.52 5.04 12.46
C GLN A 74 -7.92 3.73 11.97
N LEU A 75 -6.64 3.78 11.61
CA LEU A 75 -5.92 2.58 11.20
C LEU A 75 -5.52 1.74 12.42
N TYR A 76 -4.94 2.40 13.43
CA TYR A 76 -4.68 1.89 14.76
C TYR A 76 -5.53 2.68 15.77
N PRO A 77 -6.19 2.06 16.76
CA PRO A 77 -6.13 0.65 17.13
C PRO A 77 -7.09 -0.28 16.38
N ASP A 78 -7.96 0.23 15.49
CA ASP A 78 -9.12 -0.51 14.98
C ASP A 78 -8.72 -1.75 14.15
N HIS A 79 -7.66 -1.64 13.35
CA HIS A 79 -7.19 -2.70 12.45
C HIS A 79 -5.72 -3.10 12.65
N GLY A 80 -5.10 -2.69 13.76
CA GLY A 80 -3.66 -2.87 14.01
C GLY A 80 -3.21 -4.32 13.98
N GLU A 81 -3.98 -5.25 14.53
CA GLU A 81 -3.62 -6.67 14.59
C GLU A 81 -3.54 -7.29 13.19
N VAL A 82 -4.55 -7.09 12.36
CA VAL A 82 -4.55 -7.64 10.99
C VAL A 82 -3.47 -6.98 10.11
N ILE A 83 -3.22 -5.68 10.31
CA ILE A 83 -2.14 -4.97 9.62
C ILE A 83 -0.78 -5.55 10.02
N ASP A 84 -0.53 -5.76 11.29
CA ASP A 84 0.72 -6.37 11.77
C ASP A 84 0.89 -7.81 11.23
N GLU A 85 -0.19 -8.59 11.10
CA GLU A 85 -0.14 -9.92 10.47
C GLU A 85 0.23 -9.81 8.98
N ILE A 86 -0.40 -8.89 8.23
CA ILE A 86 -0.06 -8.62 6.83
C ILE A 86 1.43 -8.25 6.70
N LEU A 87 1.91 -7.29 7.50
CA LEU A 87 3.30 -6.84 7.46
C LEU A 87 4.26 -7.99 7.82
N SER A 88 3.92 -8.83 8.80
CA SER A 88 4.71 -10.01 9.19
C SER A 88 4.84 -11.00 8.05
N LEU A 89 3.76 -11.30 7.34
CA LEU A 89 3.78 -12.19 6.18
C LEU A 89 4.61 -11.63 5.03
N LEU A 90 4.52 -10.31 4.75
CA LEU A 90 5.38 -9.67 3.75
C LEU A 90 6.87 -9.83 4.10
N VAL A 91 7.22 -9.66 5.38
CA VAL A 91 8.60 -9.87 5.86
C VAL A 91 9.04 -11.32 5.68
N GLN A 92 8.23 -12.27 6.11
CA GLN A 92 8.51 -13.71 6.05
C GLN A 92 8.69 -14.20 4.60
N ASN A 93 7.85 -13.71 3.70
CA ASN A 93 7.84 -14.10 2.29
C ASN A 93 8.73 -13.23 1.40
N HIS A 94 9.55 -12.35 2.02
CA HIS A 94 10.46 -11.45 1.30
C HIS A 94 9.76 -10.57 0.25
N LYS A 95 8.53 -10.12 0.52
CA LYS A 95 7.77 -9.22 -0.33
C LYS A 95 8.04 -7.77 0.02
N ALA A 96 7.85 -6.89 -0.96
CA ALA A 96 7.91 -5.46 -0.73
C ALA A 96 6.55 -4.91 -0.27
N LEU A 97 6.62 -3.79 0.45
CA LEU A 97 5.48 -2.91 0.68
C LEU A 97 5.66 -1.64 -0.18
N GLU A 98 4.65 -1.23 -0.91
CA GLU A 98 4.68 0.01 -1.65
C GLU A 98 4.43 1.21 -0.72
N LEU A 99 5.25 2.27 -0.84
CA LEU A 99 4.91 3.62 -0.44
C LEU A 99 4.33 4.34 -1.65
N ASN A 100 3.02 4.47 -1.70
CA ASN A 100 2.30 5.11 -2.81
C ASN A 100 2.10 6.60 -2.50
N THR A 101 2.56 7.47 -3.40
CA THR A 101 2.56 8.92 -3.20
C THR A 101 1.30 9.62 -3.74
N SER A 102 0.37 8.88 -4.35
CA SER A 102 -0.82 9.47 -4.96
C SER A 102 -1.70 10.24 -3.96
N GLY A 103 -1.79 9.75 -2.73
CA GLY A 103 -2.57 10.40 -1.69
C GLY A 103 -2.07 11.79 -1.30
N LEU A 104 -0.79 12.12 -1.55
CA LEU A 104 -0.24 13.46 -1.31
C LEU A 104 -0.88 14.55 -2.18
N ARG A 105 -1.31 14.19 -3.42
CA ARG A 105 -1.98 15.12 -4.35
C ARG A 105 -3.51 15.05 -4.29
N GLN A 106 -4.04 14.23 -3.39
CA GLN A 106 -5.47 14.06 -3.15
C GLN A 106 -5.89 14.73 -1.83
N LYS A 107 -7.19 14.80 -1.55
CA LYS A 107 -7.70 15.37 -0.31
C LYS A 107 -7.20 14.66 0.95
N LEU A 108 -6.77 13.41 0.83
CA LEU A 108 -6.18 12.64 1.91
C LEU A 108 -4.90 13.30 2.46
N GLY A 109 -4.06 13.90 1.59
CA GLY A 109 -2.87 14.65 1.97
C GLY A 109 -1.72 13.82 2.57
N GLN A 110 -1.76 12.49 2.45
CA GLN A 110 -0.74 11.58 2.97
C GLN A 110 -0.50 10.41 2.02
N THR A 111 0.59 9.68 2.22
CA THR A 111 0.91 8.46 1.44
C THR A 111 -0.01 7.28 1.79
N LEU A 112 -0.03 6.29 0.93
CA LEU A 112 -0.74 5.03 1.08
C LEU A 112 0.26 3.85 1.07
N PRO A 113 0.52 3.23 2.23
CA PRO A 113 0.03 3.58 3.56
C PRO A 113 0.71 4.84 4.15
N PRO A 114 0.22 5.34 5.31
CA PRO A 114 0.85 6.44 6.02
C PRO A 114 2.25 6.05 6.54
N PRO A 115 3.13 7.04 6.82
CA PRO A 115 4.54 6.79 7.18
C PRO A 115 4.76 5.91 8.40
N ASP A 116 3.86 5.89 9.35
CA ASP A 116 3.95 5.04 10.55
C ASP A 116 3.80 3.55 10.23
N VAL A 117 3.00 3.18 9.25
CA VAL A 117 2.91 1.79 8.77
C VAL A 117 4.23 1.39 8.11
N ILE A 118 4.82 2.25 7.29
CA ILE A 118 6.14 2.02 6.66
C ILE A 118 7.21 1.84 7.73
N ARG A 119 7.22 2.69 8.76
CA ARG A 119 8.14 2.58 9.91
C ARG A 119 7.91 1.26 10.66
N ARG A 120 6.65 0.89 10.88
CA ARG A 120 6.29 -0.38 11.53
C ARG A 120 6.80 -1.57 10.72
N PHE A 121 6.61 -1.57 9.41
CA PHE A 121 7.14 -2.59 8.51
C PHE A 121 8.65 -2.72 8.64
N ARG A 122 9.39 -1.59 8.66
CA ARG A 122 10.84 -1.57 8.88
C ARG A 122 11.24 -2.17 10.22
N GLN A 123 10.53 -1.81 11.30
CA GLN A 123 10.79 -2.32 12.66
C GLN A 123 10.56 -3.83 12.77
N MET A 124 9.62 -4.38 12.01
CA MET A 124 9.34 -5.82 11.94
C MET A 124 10.37 -6.59 11.10
N GLY A 125 11.34 -5.92 10.49
CA GLY A 125 12.40 -6.53 9.67
C GLY A 125 12.17 -6.42 8.17
N GLY A 126 11.20 -5.63 7.71
CA GLY A 126 10.96 -5.33 6.31
C GLY A 126 12.22 -4.77 5.64
N LYS A 127 12.59 -5.37 4.50
CA LYS A 127 13.79 -5.02 3.73
C LYS A 127 13.46 -4.34 2.43
N TYR A 128 12.37 -4.75 1.79
CA TYR A 128 12.02 -4.33 0.44
C TYR A 128 10.87 -3.33 0.52
N VAL A 129 11.07 -2.14 -0.02
CA VAL A 129 10.05 -1.11 -0.13
C VAL A 129 10.10 -0.54 -1.53
N THR A 130 8.96 -0.54 -2.22
CA THR A 130 8.82 0.10 -3.52
C THR A 130 8.22 1.50 -3.35
N ILE A 131 8.35 2.34 -4.36
CA ILE A 131 7.73 3.65 -4.38
C ILE A 131 6.99 3.85 -5.69
N GLY A 132 5.74 4.32 -5.62
CA GLY A 132 4.88 4.52 -6.77
C GLY A 132 4.13 5.85 -6.72
N SER A 133 4.02 6.53 -7.87
CA SER A 133 3.20 7.74 -8.00
C SER A 133 1.74 7.44 -8.32
N ASP A 134 1.43 6.21 -8.74
CA ASP A 134 0.08 5.80 -9.15
C ASP A 134 -0.53 6.77 -10.16
N ALA A 135 0.29 7.11 -11.18
CA ALA A 135 -0.04 8.11 -12.18
C ALA A 135 -1.05 7.56 -13.19
N HIS A 136 -2.21 8.21 -13.30
CA HIS A 136 -3.22 7.95 -14.32
C HIS A 136 -3.22 9.00 -15.45
N ARG A 137 -2.36 10.01 -15.31
CA ARG A 137 -2.13 11.07 -16.29
C ARG A 137 -0.64 11.32 -16.43
N TRP A 138 -0.19 11.71 -17.62
CA TRP A 138 1.23 11.95 -17.89
C TRP A 138 1.87 12.98 -16.93
N GLY A 139 1.11 14.02 -16.52
CA GLY A 139 1.59 15.06 -15.60
C GLY A 139 1.78 14.57 -14.15
N ASP A 140 1.29 13.38 -13.80
CA ASP A 140 1.40 12.80 -12.46
C ASP A 140 2.57 11.79 -12.35
N ILE A 141 3.24 11.48 -13.47
CA ILE A 141 4.37 10.54 -13.47
C ILE A 141 5.47 11.05 -12.55
N GLY A 142 5.81 10.26 -11.52
CA GLY A 142 6.80 10.64 -10.52
C GLY A 142 6.35 11.68 -9.50
N ALA A 143 5.08 12.13 -9.53
CA ALA A 143 4.57 13.12 -8.59
C ALA A 143 4.68 12.63 -7.13
N GLY A 144 5.34 13.45 -6.29
CA GLY A 144 5.54 13.17 -4.88
C GLY A 144 6.62 12.14 -4.55
N VAL A 145 7.35 11.61 -5.54
CA VAL A 145 8.41 10.60 -5.30
C VAL A 145 9.53 11.15 -4.42
N GLU A 146 9.98 12.39 -4.61
CA GLU A 146 11.01 13.00 -3.74
C GLU A 146 10.55 13.09 -2.27
N THR A 147 9.28 13.49 -2.05
CA THR A 147 8.68 13.49 -0.71
C THR A 147 8.61 12.06 -0.17
N GLY A 148 8.22 11.10 -0.99
CA GLY A 148 8.16 9.69 -0.61
C GLY A 148 9.52 9.13 -0.22
N LEU A 149 10.59 9.41 -0.97
CA LEU A 149 11.96 9.01 -0.63
C LEU A 149 12.40 9.60 0.71
N SER A 150 12.09 10.86 0.95
CA SER A 150 12.36 11.50 2.26
C SER A 150 11.62 10.82 3.41
N LEU A 151 10.36 10.38 3.20
CA LEU A 151 9.59 9.63 4.18
C LEU A 151 10.16 8.22 4.42
N LEU A 152 10.68 7.55 3.38
CA LEU A 152 11.39 6.28 3.52
C LEU A 152 12.64 6.42 4.38
N LEU A 153 13.45 7.46 4.17
CA LEU A 153 14.62 7.76 5.03
C LEU A 153 14.20 7.96 6.49
N GLN A 154 13.14 8.73 6.74
CA GLN A 154 12.60 8.95 8.09
C GLN A 154 12.06 7.67 8.74
N ALA A 155 11.57 6.72 7.93
CA ALA A 155 11.13 5.41 8.38
C ALA A 155 12.28 4.42 8.62
N GLY A 156 13.52 4.77 8.28
CA GLY A 156 14.73 3.99 8.49
C GLY A 156 15.15 3.13 7.30
N PHE A 157 14.66 3.43 6.10
CA PHE A 157 15.14 2.84 4.85
C PHE A 157 16.18 3.77 4.22
N ASP A 158 17.36 3.25 3.93
CA ASP A 158 18.41 3.93 3.15
C ASP A 158 18.41 3.54 1.67
N ARG A 159 17.52 2.61 1.30
CA ARG A 159 17.36 2.08 -0.05
C ARG A 159 15.90 1.84 -0.35
N PHE A 160 15.51 1.95 -1.62
CA PHE A 160 14.24 1.47 -2.14
C PHE A 160 14.46 0.34 -3.13
N THR A 161 13.42 -0.36 -3.51
CA THR A 161 13.50 -1.59 -4.32
C THR A 161 12.89 -1.36 -5.69
N ILE A 162 13.57 -1.81 -6.72
CA ILE A 162 13.00 -2.11 -8.05
C ILE A 162 13.11 -3.61 -8.30
N TYR A 163 12.43 -4.12 -9.31
CA TYR A 163 12.49 -5.54 -9.68
C TYR A 163 12.95 -5.70 -11.12
N VAL A 164 13.79 -6.71 -11.36
CA VAL A 164 14.26 -7.11 -12.69
C VAL A 164 14.15 -8.63 -12.76
N GLY A 165 13.34 -9.15 -13.66
CA GLY A 165 13.06 -10.57 -13.75
C GLY A 165 12.50 -11.16 -12.44
N ARG A 166 11.69 -10.42 -11.71
CA ARG A 166 11.14 -10.76 -10.39
C ARG A 166 12.17 -10.82 -9.23
N GLU A 167 13.40 -10.41 -9.48
CA GLU A 167 14.43 -10.33 -8.44
C GLU A 167 14.56 -8.89 -7.90
N PRO A 168 14.58 -8.70 -6.56
CA PRO A 168 14.67 -7.38 -5.96
C PRO A 168 16.08 -6.78 -6.10
N VAL A 169 16.14 -5.56 -6.63
CA VAL A 169 17.36 -4.76 -6.74
C VAL A 169 17.24 -3.53 -5.85
N LEU A 170 18.15 -3.36 -4.91
CA LEU A 170 18.15 -2.27 -3.95
C LEU A 170 18.94 -1.07 -4.49
N LEU A 171 18.29 0.08 -4.61
CA LEU A 171 18.87 1.34 -5.03
C LEU A 171 18.99 2.30 -3.84
N PRO A 172 20.12 3.02 -3.68
CA PRO A 172 20.28 3.97 -2.58
C PRO A 172 19.30 5.15 -2.71
N ILE A 173 18.87 5.69 -1.58
CA ILE A 173 18.15 6.96 -1.50
C ILE A 173 19.20 8.04 -1.25
N GLU A 174 19.36 8.95 -2.22
CA GLU A 174 20.31 10.08 -2.16
C GLU A 174 19.66 11.35 -1.58
#